data_5f7e506dfa3fddc45ecfd814df173011
#
_entry.id   5f7e506dfa3fddc45ecfd814df173011
#
_cell.length_a   1.000
_cell.length_b   1.000
_cell.length_c   1.000
_cell.angle_alpha   90.00
_cell.angle_beta   90.00
_cell.angle_gamma   90.00
#
_symmetry.space_group_name_H-M   'P 1'
#
loop_
_entity.id
_entity.type
_entity.pdbx_description
1 polymer ?
#
loop_
_entity_poly.entity_id
_entity_poly.type
_entity_poly.pdbx_seq_one_letter_code
_entity_poly.pdbx_strand_id
1 'polypeptide(L)'
;MNKIKNTVITFVAAVALSACTSGMQLDQAKSVGPGGSAFNFNLYKGYVGLSQAEFDEGDYEDSDEFANRAMKASKNGKIKPEGFKKRKLPADKITELRRARGKLMVALAQGGRENYPNLAANAQVQFDCWMQEQEENLQPKDIAACRAGYMSAMAKLNKAMAPKPMMKKMAMKKPMMKKMAKMAR
;
A
#
# COMPACT_ATOMS: atom_id res chain seq x y z
N MET A 1 -63.62 -42.97 -27.05
CA MET A 1 -62.21 -43.37 -26.88
C MET A 1 -61.34 -42.12 -26.99
N ASN A 2 -61.10 -41.48 -25.84
CA ASN A 2 -60.26 -40.26 -25.80
C ASN A 2 -58.82 -40.64 -25.49
N LYS A 3 -57.92 -40.37 -26.44
CA LYS A 3 -56.51 -40.54 -26.24
C LYS A 3 -55.95 -39.30 -25.55
N ILE A 4 -55.58 -39.46 -24.29
CA ILE A 4 -54.83 -38.44 -23.51
C ILE A 4 -53.38 -38.46 -24.01
N LYS A 5 -52.96 -37.37 -24.62
CA LYS A 5 -51.56 -37.16 -25.01
C LYS A 5 -50.79 -36.66 -23.78
N ASN A 6 -49.93 -37.51 -23.21
CA ASN A 6 -49.00 -37.09 -22.16
C ASN A 6 -47.90 -36.24 -22.77
N THR A 7 -47.95 -34.94 -22.51
CA THR A 7 -46.86 -34.04 -22.83
C THR A 7 -45.89 -34.06 -21.63
N VAL A 8 -44.74 -34.69 -21.84
CA VAL A 8 -43.62 -34.63 -20.89
C VAL A 8 -42.94 -33.27 -21.04
N ILE A 9 -43.14 -32.40 -20.06
CA ILE A 9 -42.43 -31.13 -19.97
C ILE A 9 -41.08 -31.43 -19.30
N THR A 10 -40.03 -31.48 -20.10
CA THR A 10 -38.65 -31.58 -19.61
C THR A 10 -38.23 -30.20 -19.09
N PHE A 11 -38.23 -30.05 -17.77
CA PHE A 11 -37.58 -28.87 -17.15
C PHE A 11 -36.08 -29.00 -17.27
N VAL A 12 -35.49 -28.27 -18.21
CA VAL A 12 -34.04 -28.04 -18.24
C VAL A 12 -33.75 -27.03 -17.16
N ALA A 13 -33.32 -27.49 -15.99
CA ALA A 13 -32.72 -26.63 -14.98
C ALA A 13 -31.42 -26.07 -15.53
N ALA A 14 -31.46 -24.84 -16.00
CA ALA A 14 -30.25 -24.07 -16.27
C ALA A 14 -29.61 -23.77 -14.91
N VAL A 15 -28.63 -24.58 -14.51
CA VAL A 15 -27.70 -24.25 -13.44
C VAL A 15 -26.87 -23.11 -13.98
N ALA A 16 -27.20 -21.88 -13.61
CA ALA A 16 -26.33 -20.74 -13.78
C ALA A 16 -25.09 -21.01 -12.92
N LEU A 17 -24.01 -21.49 -13.54
CA LEU A 17 -22.68 -21.41 -12.98
C LEU A 17 -22.37 -19.91 -12.87
N SER A 18 -22.72 -19.31 -11.72
CA SER A 18 -22.04 -18.08 -11.27
C SER A 18 -20.60 -18.50 -11.02
N ALA A 19 -19.80 -18.51 -12.09
CA ALA A 19 -18.37 -18.63 -11.95
C ALA A 19 -17.95 -17.44 -11.06
N CYS A 20 -17.51 -17.76 -9.84
CA CYS A 20 -16.82 -16.80 -9.00
C CYS A 20 -15.64 -16.27 -9.81
N THR A 21 -15.74 -15.03 -10.27
CA THR A 21 -14.67 -14.33 -11.00
C THR A 21 -13.64 -13.75 -10.02
N SER A 22 -13.66 -14.21 -8.76
CA SER A 22 -12.71 -13.83 -7.74
C SER A 22 -11.31 -14.35 -8.10
N GLY A 23 -10.30 -13.51 -7.96
CA GLY A 23 -8.90 -13.83 -8.31
C GLY A 23 -8.51 -13.50 -9.75
N MET A 24 -9.44 -13.05 -10.60
CA MET A 24 -9.10 -12.67 -11.99
C MET A 24 -8.39 -11.32 -12.10
N GLN A 25 -8.50 -10.45 -11.09
CA GLN A 25 -7.94 -9.10 -11.13
C GLN A 25 -6.41 -9.12 -11.04
N LEU A 26 -5.82 -10.13 -10.40
CA LEU A 26 -4.38 -10.28 -10.29
C LEU A 26 -3.71 -10.42 -11.66
N ASP A 27 -4.23 -11.30 -12.53
CA ASP A 27 -3.67 -11.48 -13.88
C ASP A 27 -3.86 -10.22 -14.72
N GLN A 28 -5.00 -9.55 -14.57
CA GLN A 28 -5.23 -8.27 -15.22
C GLN A 28 -4.25 -7.19 -14.71
N ALA A 29 -4.01 -7.12 -13.41
CA ALA A 29 -3.03 -6.19 -12.83
C ALA A 29 -1.63 -6.45 -13.39
N LYS A 30 -1.20 -7.72 -13.44
CA LYS A 30 0.10 -8.10 -14.02
C LYS A 30 0.22 -7.72 -15.49
N SER A 31 -0.84 -7.87 -16.28
CA SER A 31 -0.84 -7.56 -17.71
C SER A 31 -0.75 -6.06 -18.00
N VAL A 32 -1.35 -5.21 -17.17
CA VAL A 32 -1.29 -3.75 -17.32
C VAL A 32 0.13 -3.21 -17.08
N GLY A 33 0.89 -3.82 -16.20
CA GLY A 33 2.24 -3.40 -15.85
C GLY A 33 2.31 -2.11 -15.03
N PRO A 34 3.51 -1.74 -14.56
CA PRO A 34 3.71 -0.54 -13.76
C PRO A 34 3.66 0.73 -14.60
N GLY A 35 3.13 1.83 -14.02
CA GLY A 35 3.04 3.14 -14.67
C GLY A 35 2.90 4.27 -13.65
N GLY A 36 2.65 5.48 -14.15
CA GLY A 36 2.43 6.67 -13.35
C GLY A 36 3.70 7.29 -12.77
N SER A 37 3.54 8.07 -11.70
CA SER A 37 4.67 8.69 -10.98
C SER A 37 5.56 7.63 -10.33
N ALA A 38 6.78 8.01 -9.93
CA ALA A 38 7.69 7.10 -9.22
C ALA A 38 7.05 6.52 -7.94
N PHE A 39 6.23 7.29 -7.24
CA PHE A 39 5.45 6.80 -6.10
C PHE A 39 4.44 5.74 -6.52
N ASN A 40 3.64 6.02 -7.56
CA ASN A 40 2.63 5.09 -8.06
C ASN A 40 3.24 3.83 -8.69
N PHE A 41 4.37 3.95 -9.38
CA PHE A 41 5.16 2.80 -9.85
C PHE A 41 5.50 1.83 -8.71
N ASN A 42 5.99 2.37 -7.58
CA ASN A 42 6.33 1.55 -6.42
C ASN A 42 5.09 1.01 -5.69
N LEU A 43 4.00 1.77 -5.62
CA LEU A 43 2.71 1.27 -5.12
C LEU A 43 2.21 0.10 -5.95
N TYR A 44 2.23 0.23 -7.29
CA TYR A 44 1.83 -0.85 -8.18
C TYR A 44 2.58 -2.14 -7.85
N LYS A 45 3.91 -2.08 -7.78
CA LYS A 45 4.74 -3.26 -7.46
C LYS A 45 4.38 -3.87 -6.11
N GLY A 46 4.22 -3.04 -5.10
CA GLY A 46 3.86 -3.50 -3.76
C GLY A 46 2.49 -4.15 -3.71
N TYR A 47 1.47 -3.54 -4.34
CA TYR A 47 0.12 -4.10 -4.34
C TYR A 47 -0.02 -5.36 -5.21
N VAL A 48 0.72 -5.48 -6.33
CA VAL A 48 0.78 -6.77 -7.05
C VAL A 48 1.37 -7.87 -6.15
N GLY A 49 2.38 -7.53 -5.35
CA GLY A 49 2.96 -8.47 -4.38
C GLY A 49 1.96 -8.90 -3.30
N LEU A 50 1.20 -7.97 -2.71
CA LEU A 50 0.15 -8.30 -1.75
C LEU A 50 -0.97 -9.12 -2.40
N SER A 51 -1.44 -8.70 -3.57
CA SER A 51 -2.46 -9.44 -4.32
C SER A 51 -2.05 -10.89 -4.60
N GLN A 52 -0.77 -11.12 -4.92
CA GLN A 52 -0.27 -12.47 -5.13
C GLN A 52 -0.24 -13.26 -3.82
N ALA A 53 0.17 -12.65 -2.71
CA ALA A 53 0.21 -13.32 -1.40
C ALA A 53 -1.19 -13.78 -0.99
N GLU A 54 -2.18 -12.89 -1.05
CA GLU A 54 -3.58 -13.23 -0.74
C GLU A 54 -4.13 -14.32 -1.68
N PHE A 55 -3.78 -14.25 -2.97
CA PHE A 55 -4.16 -15.27 -3.94
C PHE A 55 -3.60 -16.65 -3.55
N ASP A 56 -2.34 -16.71 -3.14
CA ASP A 56 -1.67 -17.95 -2.76
C ASP A 56 -2.24 -18.53 -1.44
N GLU A 57 -2.81 -17.69 -0.57
CA GLU A 57 -3.51 -18.06 0.65
C GLU A 57 -4.97 -18.44 0.42
N GLY A 58 -5.50 -18.17 -0.79
CA GLY A 58 -6.88 -18.45 -1.18
C GLY A 58 -7.86 -17.34 -0.81
N ASP A 59 -7.39 -16.20 -0.30
CA ASP A 59 -8.21 -15.00 -0.13
C ASP A 59 -8.29 -14.20 -1.44
N TYR A 60 -9.21 -14.63 -2.27
CA TYR A 60 -9.41 -14.03 -3.58
C TYR A 60 -10.08 -12.65 -3.51
N GLU A 61 -10.79 -12.32 -2.42
CA GLU A 61 -11.43 -11.02 -2.25
C GLU A 61 -10.37 -9.93 -1.98
N ASP A 62 -9.47 -10.17 -1.05
CA ASP A 62 -8.37 -9.25 -0.75
C ASP A 62 -7.31 -9.24 -1.85
N SER A 63 -7.06 -10.38 -2.52
CA SER A 63 -6.26 -10.43 -3.74
C SER A 63 -6.79 -9.46 -4.79
N ASP A 64 -8.08 -9.50 -5.10
CA ASP A 64 -8.71 -8.62 -6.09
C ASP A 64 -8.71 -7.15 -5.65
N GLU A 65 -8.90 -6.84 -4.35
CA GLU A 65 -8.79 -5.46 -3.84
C GLU A 65 -7.38 -4.90 -4.05
N PHE A 66 -6.34 -5.66 -3.72
CA PHE A 66 -4.96 -5.23 -3.95
C PHE A 66 -4.60 -5.14 -5.43
N ALA A 67 -5.08 -6.06 -6.27
CA ALA A 67 -4.93 -5.97 -7.73
C ALA A 67 -5.56 -4.69 -8.29
N ASN A 68 -6.77 -4.34 -7.84
CA ASN A 68 -7.44 -3.10 -8.24
C ASN A 68 -6.66 -1.86 -7.80
N ARG A 69 -6.04 -1.88 -6.61
CA ARG A 69 -5.16 -0.81 -6.15
C ARG A 69 -3.91 -0.70 -7.01
N ALA A 70 -3.32 -1.84 -7.42
CA ALA A 70 -2.20 -1.86 -8.35
C ALA A 70 -2.56 -1.25 -9.71
N MET A 71 -3.66 -1.69 -10.32
CA MET A 71 -4.13 -1.14 -11.60
C MET A 71 -4.44 0.35 -11.54
N LYS A 72 -4.99 0.82 -10.41
CA LYS A 72 -5.22 2.24 -10.19
C LYS A 72 -3.89 3.01 -10.08
N ALA A 73 -2.88 2.44 -9.42
CA ALA A 73 -1.55 3.02 -9.36
C ALA A 73 -0.91 3.13 -10.74
N SER A 74 -0.98 2.07 -11.54
CA SER A 74 -0.47 2.05 -12.91
C SER A 74 -1.03 3.19 -13.77
N LYS A 75 -2.30 3.53 -13.59
CA LYS A 75 -2.98 4.65 -14.26
C LYS A 75 -2.75 6.02 -13.60
N ASN A 76 -1.75 6.14 -12.75
CA ASN A 76 -1.43 7.34 -11.96
C ASN A 76 -2.60 7.85 -11.08
N GLY A 77 -3.46 6.95 -10.62
CA GLY A 77 -4.58 7.28 -9.74
C GLY A 77 -4.13 7.73 -8.36
N LYS A 78 -4.96 8.56 -7.72
CA LYS A 78 -4.73 8.94 -6.31
C LYS A 78 -5.11 7.79 -5.39
N ILE A 79 -4.12 7.19 -4.74
CA ILE A 79 -4.29 6.09 -3.80
C ILE A 79 -3.85 6.56 -2.41
N LYS A 80 -4.78 6.47 -1.47
CA LYS A 80 -4.51 6.73 -0.05
C LYS A 80 -4.30 5.42 0.70
N PRO A 81 -3.59 5.42 1.84
CA PRO A 81 -3.59 4.30 2.78
C PRO A 81 -5.03 3.91 3.15
N GLU A 82 -5.29 2.64 3.33
CA GLU A 82 -6.63 2.13 3.62
C GLU A 82 -7.30 2.84 4.77
N GLY A 83 -8.63 2.91 4.69
CA GLY A 83 -9.48 3.59 5.68
C GLY A 83 -10.27 2.57 6.51
N PHE A 84 -10.54 2.90 7.76
CA PHE A 84 -11.19 2.05 8.75
C PHE A 84 -12.63 1.63 8.41
N LYS A 85 -13.28 2.28 7.45
CA LYS A 85 -14.66 1.95 7.06
C LYS A 85 -14.77 0.69 6.21
N LYS A 86 -13.68 0.26 5.60
CA LYS A 86 -13.64 -0.91 4.71
C LYS A 86 -13.33 -2.22 5.45
N ARG A 87 -12.75 -2.13 6.63
CA ARG A 87 -12.22 -3.27 7.39
C ARG A 87 -12.96 -3.46 8.72
N LYS A 88 -13.27 -4.71 9.04
CA LYS A 88 -13.88 -5.10 10.33
C LYS A 88 -12.80 -5.40 11.36
N LEU A 89 -12.14 -4.37 11.83
CA LEU A 89 -10.98 -4.49 12.73
C LEU A 89 -11.38 -4.78 14.18
N PRO A 90 -10.57 -5.58 14.92
CA PRO A 90 -10.73 -5.75 16.36
C PRO A 90 -10.65 -4.40 17.09
N ALA A 91 -11.58 -4.16 18.02
CA ALA A 91 -11.75 -2.85 18.68
C ALA A 91 -10.49 -2.39 19.43
N ASP A 92 -9.75 -3.32 20.05
CA ASP A 92 -8.49 -3.07 20.76
C ASP A 92 -7.33 -2.66 19.84
N LYS A 93 -7.40 -2.95 18.54
CA LYS A 93 -6.37 -2.61 17.53
C LYS A 93 -6.62 -1.28 16.83
N ILE A 94 -7.84 -0.81 16.79
CA ILE A 94 -8.23 0.41 16.06
C ILE A 94 -7.39 1.63 16.47
N THR A 95 -7.12 1.80 17.76
CA THR A 95 -6.38 2.97 18.25
C THR A 95 -4.93 2.98 17.75
N GLU A 96 -4.26 1.83 17.75
CA GLU A 96 -2.89 1.72 17.24
C GLU A 96 -2.85 1.98 15.73
N LEU A 97 -3.70 1.32 14.96
CA LEU A 97 -3.80 1.48 13.51
C LEU A 97 -4.14 2.92 13.11
N ARG A 98 -5.06 3.57 13.83
CA ARG A 98 -5.42 4.97 13.59
C ARG A 98 -4.23 5.90 13.78
N ARG A 99 -3.42 5.68 14.83
CA ARG A 99 -2.19 6.43 15.08
C ARG A 99 -1.15 6.18 13.99
N ALA A 100 -0.98 4.93 13.57
CA ALA A 100 -0.06 4.55 12.51
C ALA A 100 -0.46 5.23 11.18
N ARG A 101 -1.72 5.11 10.79
CA ARG A 101 -2.25 5.78 9.59
C ARG A 101 -2.05 7.29 9.62
N GLY A 102 -2.31 7.92 10.76
CA GLY A 102 -2.10 9.36 10.92
C GLY A 102 -0.66 9.78 10.64
N LYS A 103 0.31 9.08 11.23
CA LYS A 103 1.74 9.32 10.99
C LYS A 103 2.11 9.14 9.51
N LEU A 104 1.63 8.08 8.88
CA LEU A 104 1.86 7.83 7.46
C LEU A 104 1.28 8.95 6.60
N MET A 105 0.02 9.35 6.84
CA MET A 105 -0.63 10.41 6.09
C MET A 105 0.12 11.74 6.18
N VAL A 106 0.67 12.08 7.35
CA VAL A 106 1.51 13.28 7.55
C VAL A 106 2.79 13.17 6.72
N ALA A 107 3.52 12.07 6.82
CA ALA A 107 4.75 11.88 6.05
C ALA A 107 4.51 11.95 4.53
N LEU A 108 3.42 11.32 4.05
CA LEU A 108 3.03 11.40 2.64
C LEU A 108 2.66 12.81 2.18
N ALA A 109 2.04 13.61 3.05
CA ALA A 109 1.65 15.00 2.75
C ALA A 109 2.84 15.97 2.82
N GLN A 110 3.85 15.67 3.62
CA GLN A 110 5.05 16.50 3.79
C GLN A 110 6.14 16.25 2.74
N GLY A 111 5.78 15.74 1.59
CA GLY A 111 6.70 15.52 0.46
C GLY A 111 7.32 14.12 0.40
N GLY A 112 6.83 13.17 1.20
CA GLY A 112 7.30 11.80 1.16
C GLY A 112 7.09 11.16 -0.21
N ARG A 113 5.95 11.41 -0.86
CA ARG A 113 5.64 10.87 -2.20
C ARG A 113 6.58 11.38 -3.29
N GLU A 114 6.91 12.65 -3.22
CA GLU A 114 7.67 13.36 -4.25
C GLU A 114 9.17 13.14 -4.06
N ASN A 115 9.66 13.27 -2.82
CA ASN A 115 11.09 13.26 -2.53
C ASN A 115 11.65 11.88 -2.19
N TYR A 116 10.81 10.98 -1.70
CA TYR A 116 11.19 9.63 -1.27
C TYR A 116 10.18 8.57 -1.73
N PRO A 117 9.86 8.53 -3.04
CA PRO A 117 8.72 7.77 -3.57
C PRO A 117 8.76 6.27 -3.22
N ASN A 118 9.94 5.66 -3.27
CA ASN A 118 10.10 4.25 -2.92
C ASN A 118 9.83 3.98 -1.43
N LEU A 119 10.42 4.78 -0.53
CA LEU A 119 10.22 4.62 0.91
C LEU A 119 8.77 4.90 1.32
N ALA A 120 8.18 5.93 0.72
CA ALA A 120 6.80 6.33 0.99
C ALA A 120 5.80 5.28 0.49
N ALA A 121 6.00 4.73 -0.70
CA ALA A 121 5.16 3.67 -1.24
C ALA A 121 5.27 2.39 -0.40
N ASN A 122 6.48 1.98 -0.03
CA ASN A 122 6.68 0.83 0.83
C ASN A 122 6.00 0.99 2.19
N ALA A 123 6.08 2.18 2.81
CA ALA A 123 5.39 2.45 4.06
C ALA A 123 3.86 2.33 3.92
N GLN A 124 3.30 2.78 2.79
CA GLN A 124 1.87 2.66 2.53
C GLN A 124 1.45 1.21 2.28
N VAL A 125 2.19 0.47 1.47
CA VAL A 125 1.90 -0.95 1.17
C VAL A 125 1.94 -1.79 2.45
N GLN A 126 2.97 -1.61 3.28
CA GLN A 126 3.10 -2.34 4.54
C GLN A 126 2.03 -1.96 5.57
N PHE A 127 1.53 -0.71 5.54
CA PHE A 127 0.39 -0.32 6.36
C PHE A 127 -0.89 -1.01 5.91
N ASP A 128 -1.12 -1.07 4.60
CA ASP A 128 -2.33 -1.68 4.04
C ASP A 128 -2.33 -3.21 4.24
N CYS A 129 -1.17 -3.86 4.12
CA CYS A 129 -0.94 -5.24 4.53
C CYS A 129 -1.31 -5.45 6.02
N TRP A 130 -0.81 -4.59 6.93
CA TRP A 130 -1.14 -4.72 8.35
C TRP A 130 -2.63 -4.51 8.64
N MET A 131 -3.31 -3.63 7.89
CA MET A 131 -4.76 -3.42 8.02
C MET A 131 -5.55 -4.66 7.64
N GLN A 132 -5.19 -5.31 6.53
CA GLN A 132 -5.83 -6.51 6.02
C GLN A 132 -5.59 -7.68 6.98
N GLU A 133 -4.37 -8.03 7.28
CA GLU A 133 -4.01 -9.10 8.22
C GLU A 133 -4.66 -8.94 9.60
N GLN A 134 -4.77 -7.69 10.06
CA GLN A 134 -5.40 -7.40 11.34
C GLN A 134 -6.92 -7.53 11.28
N GLU A 135 -7.55 -7.40 10.14
CA GLU A 135 -8.96 -7.70 9.93
C GLU A 135 -9.22 -9.19 10.02
N GLU A 136 -8.46 -10.00 9.31
CA GLU A 136 -8.56 -11.45 9.34
C GLU A 136 -8.33 -12.00 10.75
N ASN A 137 -7.32 -11.47 11.43
CA ASN A 137 -6.97 -11.82 12.80
C ASN A 137 -6.76 -13.34 13.01
N LEU A 138 -6.35 -14.02 11.98
CA LEU A 138 -6.15 -15.48 11.97
C LEU A 138 -4.69 -15.89 12.10
N GLN A 139 -3.78 -15.13 11.49
CA GLN A 139 -2.36 -15.45 11.33
C GLN A 139 -1.47 -14.49 12.12
N PRO A 140 -1.18 -14.73 13.42
CA PRO A 140 -0.42 -13.80 14.26
C PRO A 140 0.97 -13.46 13.72
N LYS A 141 1.59 -14.37 12.95
CA LYS A 141 2.92 -14.16 12.36
C LYS A 141 2.86 -13.14 11.21
N ASP A 142 1.83 -13.21 10.39
CA ASP A 142 1.69 -12.34 9.22
C ASP A 142 1.24 -10.94 9.64
N ILE A 143 0.34 -10.85 10.63
CA ILE A 143 0.04 -9.58 11.34
C ILE A 143 1.33 -8.95 11.87
N ALA A 144 2.16 -9.73 12.57
CA ALA A 144 3.41 -9.23 13.14
C ALA A 144 4.42 -8.83 12.05
N ALA A 145 4.51 -9.57 10.95
CA ALA A 145 5.40 -9.29 9.83
C ALA A 145 5.01 -7.98 9.12
N CYS A 146 3.73 -7.80 8.77
CA CYS A 146 3.22 -6.58 8.14
C CYS A 146 3.37 -5.36 9.06
N ARG A 147 3.06 -5.51 10.36
CA ARG A 147 3.28 -4.47 11.37
C ARG A 147 4.75 -4.08 11.48
N ALA A 148 5.66 -5.04 11.57
CA ALA A 148 7.10 -4.79 11.63
C ALA A 148 7.62 -4.14 10.33
N GLY A 149 7.13 -4.59 9.18
CA GLY A 149 7.38 -3.99 7.87
C GLY A 149 7.00 -2.52 7.84
N TYR A 150 5.79 -2.18 8.27
CA TYR A 150 5.33 -0.80 8.40
C TYR A 150 6.24 0.03 9.33
N MET A 151 6.55 -0.45 10.52
CA MET A 151 7.40 0.27 11.48
C MET A 151 8.79 0.53 10.90
N SER A 152 9.41 -0.46 10.26
CA SER A 152 10.71 -0.34 9.58
C SER A 152 10.65 0.67 8.42
N ALA A 153 9.63 0.58 7.57
CA ALA A 153 9.46 1.48 6.43
C ALA A 153 9.28 2.94 6.88
N MET A 154 8.44 3.18 7.90
CA MET A 154 8.25 4.52 8.49
C MET A 154 9.52 5.06 9.14
N ALA A 155 10.31 4.22 9.82
CA ALA A 155 11.58 4.65 10.40
C ALA A 155 12.56 5.11 9.31
N LYS A 156 12.67 4.37 8.20
CA LYS A 156 13.50 4.72 7.04
C LYS A 156 13.02 6.01 6.38
N LEU A 157 11.71 6.15 6.16
CA LEU A 157 11.11 7.34 5.56
C LEU A 157 11.35 8.58 6.43
N ASN A 158 11.07 8.49 7.73
CA ASN A 158 11.30 9.61 8.66
C ASN A 158 12.77 10.01 8.75
N LYS A 159 13.69 9.03 8.76
CA LYS A 159 15.14 9.31 8.72
C LYS A 159 15.54 10.05 7.44
N ALA A 160 15.00 9.65 6.30
CA ALA A 160 15.28 10.30 5.01
C ALA A 160 14.70 11.72 4.96
N MET A 161 13.53 11.95 5.53
CA MET A 161 12.84 13.24 5.58
C MET A 161 13.41 14.18 6.65
N ALA A 162 14.21 13.68 7.60
CA ALA A 162 14.79 14.53 8.65
C ALA A 162 15.64 15.64 8.03
N PRO A 163 15.61 16.87 8.58
CA PRO A 163 16.46 17.96 8.10
C PRO A 163 17.92 17.50 8.13
N LYS A 164 18.60 17.59 6.98
CA LYS A 164 20.04 17.35 6.96
C LYS A 164 20.71 18.34 7.89
N PRO A 165 21.64 17.92 8.79
CA PRO A 165 22.39 18.83 9.61
C PRO A 165 23.01 19.90 8.70
N MET A 166 22.67 21.17 8.94
CA MET A 166 23.35 22.25 8.24
C MET A 166 24.83 22.14 8.61
N MET A 167 25.64 21.63 7.69
CA MET A 167 27.08 21.66 7.88
C MET A 167 27.47 23.10 8.14
N LYS A 168 28.04 23.36 9.33
CA LYS A 168 28.55 24.67 9.75
C LYS A 168 29.50 25.23 8.66
N LYS A 169 28.97 26.00 7.72
CA LYS A 169 29.75 26.87 6.82
C LYS A 169 30.39 28.06 7.59
N MET A 170 30.61 27.92 8.88
CA MET A 170 31.13 29.02 9.73
C MET A 170 32.58 28.84 10.19
N ALA A 171 33.33 27.86 9.68
CA ALA A 171 34.74 27.68 10.08
C ALA A 171 35.77 28.36 9.18
N MET A 172 35.36 29.07 8.11
CA MET A 172 36.33 29.64 7.15
C MET A 172 36.47 31.18 7.18
N LYS A 173 35.91 31.91 8.15
CA LYS A 173 36.09 33.38 8.22
C LYS A 173 37.11 33.86 9.24
N LYS A 174 37.71 33.00 10.07
CA LYS A 174 38.73 33.45 11.05
C LYS A 174 40.14 33.70 10.52
N PRO A 175 40.66 33.08 9.44
CA PRO A 175 42.02 33.42 8.96
C PRO A 175 42.13 34.73 8.22
N MET A 176 41.06 35.20 7.54
CA MET A 176 41.13 36.44 6.75
C MET A 176 41.21 37.74 7.59
N MET A 177 40.54 37.80 8.72
CA MET A 177 40.57 38.97 9.59
C MET A 177 41.94 39.21 10.25
N LYS A 178 42.71 38.12 10.54
CA LYS A 178 44.07 38.25 11.09
C LYS A 178 45.08 38.77 10.08
N LYS A 179 44.87 38.56 8.77
CA LYS A 179 45.75 39.03 7.71
C LYS A 179 45.54 40.50 7.43
N MET A 180 44.34 41.04 7.52
CA MET A 180 44.06 42.46 7.33
C MET A 180 44.51 43.32 8.51
N ALA A 181 44.44 42.83 9.74
CA ALA A 181 44.96 43.55 10.92
C ALA A 181 46.49 43.65 10.95
N LYS A 182 47.24 42.83 10.19
CA LYS A 182 48.70 42.85 10.10
C LYS A 182 49.20 43.76 8.97
N MET A 183 48.35 44.21 8.04
CA MET A 183 48.66 45.14 6.95
C MET A 183 48.34 46.62 7.29
N ALA A 184 47.70 46.87 8.43
CA ALA A 184 47.32 48.21 8.92
C ALA A 184 48.25 48.76 10.03
N ARG A 185 49.41 48.16 10.18
CA ARG A 185 50.55 48.65 11.01
C ARG A 185 51.76 48.81 10.14
#